data_c9b2827e909b94f951f36c6b5bd8192d
#
_entry.id   c9b2827e909b94f951f36c6b5bd8192d
#
_cell.length_a   1.000
_cell.length_b   1.000
_cell.length_c   1.000
_cell.angle_alpha   90.00
_cell.angle_beta   90.00
_cell.angle_gamma   90.00
#
_symmetry.space_group_name_H-M   'P 1'
#
loop_
_entity.id
_entity.type
_entity.pdbx_description
1 polymer ?
#
loop_
_entity_poly.entity_id
_entity_poly.type
_entity_poly.pdbx_seq_one_letter_code
_entity_poly.pdbx_strand_id
1 'polypeptide(L)'
;MPKRKIVSGISELGAINKVMITKEHYKEIERKYGEFSSWAVWINEDLKPKSNIGDMSIFDLNKNPNLLEILNPNVIMVALNFSRSIEQKAFVNFHDKRPQGQDYKIRYAFRETEFYGAYMTDIIKDFEEKISGNVLQYLRSNKDFELQNVQLFEQEISDLKCSDPLIIAFGNITFDIMNKHFGQKFRIKKVMHYSQQISKENYKKTVWKTLLNKEPT
;
A
#
# COMPACT_ATOMS: atom_id res chain seq x y z
N MET A 1 1.96 45.86 19.98
CA MET A 1 2.56 44.58 19.58
C MET A 1 1.62 43.86 18.61
N PRO A 2 1.97 43.67 17.34
CA PRO A 2 1.06 43.05 16.39
C PRO A 2 1.09 41.52 16.56
N LYS A 3 -0.11 40.93 16.61
CA LYS A 3 -0.33 39.47 16.64
C LYS A 3 0.10 38.87 15.29
N ARG A 4 1.09 37.97 15.29
CA ARG A 4 1.47 37.16 14.13
C ARG A 4 0.32 36.21 13.80
N LYS A 5 -0.27 36.35 12.62
CA LYS A 5 -1.13 35.36 12.00
C LYS A 5 -0.28 34.13 11.64
N ILE A 6 -0.62 32.99 12.23
CA ILE A 6 -0.11 31.69 11.79
C ILE A 6 -0.86 31.38 10.48
N VAL A 7 -0.15 31.49 9.36
CA VAL A 7 -0.65 31.01 8.07
C VAL A 7 -0.39 29.51 8.05
N SER A 8 -1.43 28.70 8.24
CA SER A 8 -1.41 27.26 8.01
C SER A 8 -1.22 27.05 6.51
N GLY A 9 -0.05 26.55 6.11
CA GLY A 9 0.20 26.08 4.77
C GLY A 9 -0.62 24.80 4.52
N ILE A 10 -1.82 24.97 3.97
CA ILE A 10 -2.59 23.88 3.36
C ILE A 10 -1.85 23.57 2.05
N SER A 11 -1.24 22.39 1.96
CA SER A 11 -0.65 21.87 0.74
C SER A 11 -1.73 21.81 -0.36
N GLU A 12 -1.37 22.16 -1.59
CA GLU A 12 -2.22 22.19 -2.80
C GLU A 12 -2.66 20.79 -3.31
N LEU A 13 -2.86 19.84 -2.42
CA LEU A 13 -3.65 18.65 -2.70
C LEU A 13 -5.09 19.03 -2.40
N GLY A 14 -5.83 19.40 -3.47
CA GLY A 14 -7.24 19.72 -3.36
C GLY A 14 -7.95 18.68 -2.48
N ALA A 15 -8.90 19.11 -1.66
CA ALA A 15 -9.64 18.28 -0.73
C ALA A 15 -10.23 17.08 -1.50
N ILE A 16 -9.52 15.97 -1.50
CA ILE A 16 -10.01 14.70 -2.04
C ILE A 16 -11.11 14.29 -1.06
N ASN A 17 -12.36 14.27 -1.54
CA ASN A 17 -13.46 13.74 -0.74
C ASN A 17 -13.10 12.31 -0.33
N LYS A 18 -12.78 12.12 0.95
CA LYS A 18 -12.41 10.81 1.48
C LYS A 18 -13.60 9.86 1.28
N VAL A 19 -13.41 8.83 0.47
CA VAL A 19 -14.39 7.76 0.34
C VAL A 19 -14.49 7.05 1.69
N MET A 20 -15.68 7.08 2.28
CA MET A 20 -15.93 6.39 3.55
C MET A 20 -16.24 4.92 3.28
N ILE A 21 -15.55 4.02 3.97
CA ILE A 21 -15.78 2.58 3.86
C ILE A 21 -16.84 2.17 4.88
N THR A 22 -17.97 1.65 4.40
CA THR A 22 -18.98 1.04 5.27
C THR A 22 -18.55 -0.37 5.70
N LYS A 23 -19.17 -0.90 6.74
CA LYS A 23 -18.91 -2.27 7.21
C LYS A 23 -19.20 -3.31 6.13
N GLU A 24 -20.28 -3.13 5.38
CA GLU A 24 -20.69 -4.00 4.27
C GLU A 24 -19.65 -3.97 3.15
N HIS A 25 -19.19 -2.77 2.78
CA HIS A 25 -18.15 -2.58 1.76
C HIS A 25 -16.82 -3.20 2.19
N TYR A 26 -16.40 -2.98 3.45
CA TYR A 26 -15.21 -3.61 4.01
C TYR A 26 -15.28 -5.14 3.92
N LYS A 27 -16.44 -5.75 4.29
CA LYS A 27 -16.64 -7.18 4.21
C LYS A 27 -16.67 -7.70 2.77
N GLU A 28 -17.17 -6.92 1.83
CA GLU A 28 -17.10 -7.25 0.41
C GLU A 28 -15.65 -7.28 -0.10
N ILE A 29 -14.85 -6.26 0.22
CA ILE A 29 -13.42 -6.21 -0.12
C ILE A 29 -12.65 -7.36 0.54
N GLU A 30 -12.90 -7.63 1.82
CA GLU A 30 -12.30 -8.76 2.54
C GLU A 30 -12.58 -10.10 1.83
N ARG A 31 -13.82 -10.33 1.43
CA ARG A 31 -14.23 -11.56 0.77
C ARG A 31 -13.65 -11.71 -0.64
N LYS A 32 -13.58 -10.64 -1.43
CA LYS A 32 -13.12 -10.68 -2.82
C LYS A 32 -11.60 -10.68 -2.93
N TYR A 33 -10.92 -9.90 -2.08
CA TYR A 33 -9.52 -9.52 -2.27
C TYR A 33 -8.65 -9.80 -1.06
N GLY A 34 -9.22 -10.16 0.09
CA GLY A 34 -8.49 -10.31 1.34
C GLY A 34 -7.33 -11.31 1.26
N GLU A 35 -7.40 -12.30 0.37
CA GLU A 35 -6.36 -13.30 0.20
C GLU A 35 -5.04 -12.73 -0.34
N PHE A 36 -5.10 -11.69 -1.19
CA PHE A 36 -3.91 -11.10 -1.83
C PHE A 36 -3.76 -9.60 -1.63
N SER A 37 -4.65 -8.99 -0.88
CA SER A 37 -4.58 -7.58 -0.54
C SER A 37 -4.46 -7.34 0.96
N SER A 38 -4.33 -6.08 1.34
CA SER A 38 -4.38 -5.64 2.74
C SER A 38 -4.68 -4.14 2.83
N TRP A 39 -4.55 -3.60 4.03
CA TRP A 39 -4.58 -2.17 4.29
C TRP A 39 -3.33 -1.75 5.06
N ALA A 40 -2.84 -0.55 4.81
CA ALA A 40 -1.65 0.00 5.46
C ALA A 40 -1.95 0.44 6.91
N VAL A 41 -2.40 -0.51 7.73
CA VAL A 41 -2.67 -0.35 9.15
C VAL A 41 -2.02 -1.50 9.93
N TRP A 42 -1.44 -1.22 11.09
CA TRP A 42 -0.76 -2.21 11.92
C TRP A 42 -0.94 -1.87 13.40
N ILE A 43 -0.91 -2.90 14.24
CA ILE A 43 -0.75 -2.71 15.68
C ILE A 43 0.58 -1.98 15.95
N ASN A 44 0.60 -1.20 17.02
CA ASN A 44 1.79 -0.47 17.44
C ASN A 44 2.96 -1.41 17.69
N GLU A 45 4.17 -0.98 17.25
CA GLU A 45 5.38 -1.66 17.64
C GLU A 45 5.62 -1.49 19.16
N ASP A 46 6.19 -2.55 19.73
CA ASP A 46 6.73 -2.53 21.08
C ASP A 46 8.19 -2.06 21.09
N LEU A 47 9.04 -2.84 21.77
CA LEU A 47 10.47 -2.60 21.91
C LEU A 47 11.29 -2.86 20.65
N LYS A 48 10.74 -3.63 19.68
CA LYS A 48 11.47 -4.05 18.47
C LYS A 48 10.72 -3.58 17.21
N PRO A 49 11.44 -3.09 16.20
CA PRO A 49 10.82 -2.57 14.97
C PRO A 49 9.92 -3.56 14.23
N LYS A 50 10.12 -4.87 14.44
CA LYS A 50 9.32 -5.94 13.81
C LYS A 50 8.22 -6.50 14.73
N SER A 51 8.13 -6.05 15.98
CA SER A 51 7.10 -6.54 16.88
C SER A 51 5.72 -6.24 16.36
N ASN A 52 4.78 -7.15 16.59
CA ASN A 52 3.38 -7.01 16.26
C ASN A 52 3.07 -6.76 14.76
N ILE A 53 4.05 -6.93 13.84
CA ILE A 53 3.83 -6.69 12.40
C ILE A 53 2.78 -7.65 11.82
N GLY A 54 2.70 -8.87 12.31
CA GLY A 54 1.75 -9.90 11.88
C GLY A 54 0.57 -10.05 12.82
N ASP A 55 0.30 -9.09 13.68
CA ASP A 55 -0.88 -9.12 14.55
C ASP A 55 -2.12 -8.66 13.75
N MET A 56 -2.89 -9.65 13.31
CA MET A 56 -4.08 -9.45 12.48
C MET A 56 -5.30 -8.96 13.27
N SER A 57 -5.20 -8.81 14.59
CA SER A 57 -6.29 -8.25 15.41
C SER A 57 -6.64 -6.82 15.05
N ILE A 58 -5.73 -6.11 14.34
CA ILE A 58 -5.99 -4.76 13.81
C ILE A 58 -7.21 -4.74 12.88
N PHE A 59 -7.50 -5.84 12.17
CA PHE A 59 -8.60 -5.97 11.22
C PHE A 59 -9.92 -6.44 11.87
N ASP A 60 -9.91 -6.76 13.17
CA ASP A 60 -11.12 -7.13 13.91
C ASP A 60 -11.92 -5.88 14.28
N LEU A 61 -13.04 -5.65 13.62
CA LEU A 61 -13.92 -4.50 13.87
C LEU A 61 -14.49 -4.46 15.30
N ASN A 62 -14.57 -5.60 16.01
CA ASN A 62 -15.01 -5.62 17.39
C ASN A 62 -13.92 -5.09 18.34
N LYS A 63 -12.65 -5.31 18.00
CA LYS A 63 -11.49 -4.81 18.77
C LYS A 63 -11.10 -3.39 18.37
N ASN A 64 -11.34 -3.02 17.11
CA ASN A 64 -10.97 -1.73 16.54
C ASN A 64 -12.18 -1.09 15.84
N PRO A 65 -13.15 -0.58 16.60
CA PRO A 65 -14.39 -0.02 16.04
C PRO A 65 -14.15 1.18 15.11
N ASN A 66 -13.03 1.89 15.29
CA ASN A 66 -12.67 3.05 14.47
C ASN A 66 -11.84 2.68 13.23
N LEU A 67 -11.61 1.39 12.96
CA LEU A 67 -10.80 0.96 11.81
C LEU A 67 -11.30 1.57 10.51
N LEU A 68 -12.62 1.53 10.25
CA LEU A 68 -13.21 2.02 9.00
C LEU A 68 -12.97 3.51 8.76
N GLU A 69 -12.81 4.31 9.80
CA GLU A 69 -12.48 5.73 9.71
C GLU A 69 -11.03 5.97 9.29
N ILE A 70 -10.14 5.01 9.59
CA ILE A 70 -8.71 5.05 9.27
C ILE A 70 -8.47 4.65 7.82
N LEU A 71 -9.21 3.66 7.31
CA LEU A 71 -9.01 3.14 5.96
C LEU A 71 -9.16 4.22 4.90
N ASN A 72 -8.23 4.21 3.93
CA ASN A 72 -8.13 5.22 2.89
C ASN A 72 -8.05 4.59 1.49
N PRO A 73 -9.17 4.31 0.83
CA PRO A 73 -9.21 3.74 -0.50
C PRO A 73 -8.76 4.72 -1.60
N ASN A 74 -8.61 6.02 -1.28
CA ASN A 74 -8.10 7.02 -2.23
C ASN A 74 -6.59 6.92 -2.47
N VAL A 75 -5.91 6.08 -1.71
CA VAL A 75 -4.49 5.75 -1.91
C VAL A 75 -4.34 4.25 -2.05
N ILE A 76 -3.68 3.82 -3.12
CA ILE A 76 -3.41 2.41 -3.40
C ILE A 76 -1.90 2.20 -3.46
N MET A 77 -1.37 1.40 -2.56
CA MET A 77 0.03 0.97 -2.55
C MET A 77 0.15 -0.35 -3.30
N VAL A 78 1.00 -0.39 -4.32
CA VAL A 78 1.12 -1.53 -5.23
C VAL A 78 2.53 -2.09 -5.19
N ALA A 79 2.66 -3.39 -4.90
CA ALA A 79 3.88 -4.16 -5.08
C ALA A 79 3.80 -5.03 -6.35
N LEU A 80 4.84 -5.78 -6.67
CA LEU A 80 4.92 -6.52 -7.92
C LEU A 80 4.09 -7.80 -7.87
N ASN A 81 4.42 -8.69 -6.94
CA ASN A 81 3.83 -10.03 -6.81
C ASN A 81 4.15 -10.61 -5.43
N PHE A 82 3.47 -11.70 -5.09
CA PHE A 82 3.85 -12.51 -3.94
C PHE A 82 5.26 -13.07 -4.08
N SER A 83 6.10 -12.83 -3.10
CA SER A 83 7.42 -13.44 -3.05
C SER A 83 7.41 -14.85 -2.44
N ARG A 84 6.24 -15.33 -1.99
CA ARG A 84 6.05 -16.62 -1.30
C ARG A 84 4.58 -16.89 -1.02
N SER A 85 4.27 -18.16 -0.72
CA SER A 85 2.95 -18.54 -0.19
C SER A 85 2.60 -17.80 1.09
N ILE A 86 1.40 -17.25 1.15
CA ILE A 86 0.84 -16.52 2.28
C ILE A 86 -0.12 -17.44 3.04
N GLU A 87 -0.25 -17.24 4.36
CA GLU A 87 -1.32 -17.91 5.12
C GLU A 87 -2.66 -17.54 4.49
N GLN A 88 -3.56 -18.52 4.36
CA GLN A 88 -4.93 -18.32 3.82
C GLN A 88 -5.81 -17.58 4.84
N LYS A 89 -5.46 -16.32 5.12
CA LYS A 89 -6.23 -15.42 5.98
C LYS A 89 -6.36 -14.07 5.29
N ALA A 90 -7.51 -13.46 5.48
CA ALA A 90 -7.75 -12.14 4.91
C ALA A 90 -6.74 -11.11 5.41
N PHE A 91 -6.27 -10.27 4.50
CA PHE A 91 -5.40 -9.13 4.73
C PHE A 91 -4.02 -9.44 5.31
N VAL A 92 -3.55 -10.70 5.24
CA VAL A 92 -2.23 -11.09 5.77
C VAL A 92 -1.06 -10.65 4.88
N ASN A 93 -1.33 -10.34 3.61
CA ASN A 93 -0.32 -9.75 2.73
C ASN A 93 0.21 -8.43 3.31
N PHE A 94 1.50 -8.15 3.17
CA PHE A 94 2.19 -6.99 3.78
C PHE A 94 2.23 -6.97 5.33
N HIS A 95 1.99 -8.13 5.97
CA HIS A 95 2.06 -8.31 7.43
C HIS A 95 3.03 -9.44 7.82
N ASP A 96 4.18 -9.51 7.16
CA ASP A 96 5.14 -10.61 7.37
C ASP A 96 5.82 -10.56 8.73
N LYS A 97 5.43 -11.47 9.61
CA LYS A 97 5.99 -11.64 10.97
C LYS A 97 7.34 -12.36 11.02
N ARG A 98 7.81 -12.91 9.88
CA ARG A 98 9.05 -13.69 9.86
C ARG A 98 10.27 -12.80 10.03
N PRO A 99 11.42 -13.36 10.51
CA PRO A 99 12.65 -12.59 10.70
C PRO A 99 13.13 -11.88 9.43
N GLN A 100 12.92 -12.47 8.24
CA GLN A 100 13.30 -11.92 6.94
C GLN A 100 12.33 -10.86 6.42
N GLY A 101 11.11 -10.79 6.96
CA GLY A 101 10.08 -9.83 6.56
C GLY A 101 10.57 -8.40 6.65
N GLN A 102 10.23 -7.58 5.67
CA GLN A 102 10.61 -6.18 5.59
C GLN A 102 9.41 -5.23 5.66
N ASP A 103 8.20 -5.74 5.83
CA ASP A 103 6.93 -4.99 5.84
C ASP A 103 6.88 -3.97 6.98
N TYR A 104 7.62 -4.21 8.07
CA TYR A 104 7.79 -3.25 9.17
C TYR A 104 8.34 -1.89 8.70
N LYS A 105 9.07 -1.85 7.57
CA LYS A 105 9.55 -0.58 6.99
C LYS A 105 8.42 0.23 6.40
N ILE A 106 7.40 -0.44 5.81
CA ILE A 106 6.20 0.24 5.32
C ILE A 106 5.48 0.88 6.51
N ARG A 107 5.20 0.10 7.57
CA ARG A 107 4.61 0.63 8.80
C ARG A 107 5.37 1.85 9.32
N TYR A 108 6.70 1.74 9.45
CA TYR A 108 7.54 2.80 9.98
C TYR A 108 7.54 4.07 9.11
N ALA A 109 7.52 3.91 7.78
CA ALA A 109 7.58 5.03 6.85
C ALA A 109 6.23 5.75 6.70
N PHE A 110 5.11 5.02 6.75
CA PHE A 110 3.81 5.58 6.40
C PHE A 110 2.90 5.92 7.57
N ARG A 111 3.20 5.44 8.80
CA ARG A 111 2.36 5.60 9.98
C ARG A 111 1.96 7.04 10.28
N GLU A 112 2.87 8.00 10.09
CA GLU A 112 2.68 9.42 10.41
C GLU A 112 2.37 10.26 9.16
N THR A 113 1.76 9.64 8.16
CA THR A 113 1.44 10.30 6.89
C THR A 113 -0.04 10.18 6.56
N GLU A 114 -0.52 11.03 5.66
CA GLU A 114 -1.86 10.94 5.08
C GLU A 114 -2.11 9.65 4.28
N PHE A 115 -1.07 8.87 4.02
CA PHE A 115 -1.15 7.58 3.31
C PHE A 115 -1.40 6.40 4.25
N TYR A 116 -1.40 6.61 5.56
CA TYR A 116 -1.77 5.56 6.52
C TYR A 116 -3.23 5.13 6.29
N GLY A 117 -3.49 3.84 6.33
CA GLY A 117 -4.79 3.27 5.96
C GLY A 117 -4.98 3.02 4.47
N ALA A 118 -3.98 3.30 3.60
CA ALA A 118 -4.06 3.03 2.16
C ALA A 118 -4.39 1.55 1.87
N TYR A 119 -5.10 1.30 0.77
CA TYR A 119 -5.26 -0.06 0.25
C TYR A 119 -3.93 -0.58 -0.29
N MET A 120 -3.61 -1.85 -0.04
CA MET A 120 -2.36 -2.48 -0.47
C MET A 120 -2.64 -3.74 -1.26
N THR A 121 -1.99 -3.90 -2.43
CA THR A 121 -2.15 -5.08 -3.28
C THR A 121 -0.91 -5.32 -4.15
N ASP A 122 -0.86 -6.49 -4.80
CA ASP A 122 0.13 -6.80 -5.82
C ASP A 122 -0.49 -6.62 -7.22
N ILE A 123 0.28 -6.11 -8.19
CA ILE A 123 -0.21 -5.98 -9.56
C ILE A 123 -0.25 -7.35 -10.27
N ILE A 124 0.64 -8.27 -9.94
CA ILE A 124 0.67 -9.63 -10.47
C ILE A 124 0.21 -10.59 -9.36
N LYS A 125 -0.94 -11.21 -9.58
CA LYS A 125 -1.55 -12.19 -8.68
C LYS A 125 -1.26 -13.61 -9.17
N ASP A 126 -1.36 -14.59 -8.30
CA ASP A 126 -1.18 -16.02 -8.61
C ASP A 126 0.17 -16.38 -9.26
N PHE A 127 1.21 -15.61 -8.95
CA PHE A 127 2.57 -15.87 -9.43
C PHE A 127 3.58 -15.69 -8.30
N GLU A 128 3.90 -16.81 -7.62
CA GLU A 128 4.90 -16.81 -6.55
C GLU A 128 6.31 -16.81 -7.14
N GLU A 129 7.03 -15.69 -6.99
CA GLU A 129 8.43 -15.57 -7.43
C GLU A 129 9.16 -14.53 -6.55
N LYS A 130 10.35 -14.89 -6.06
CA LYS A 130 11.19 -14.02 -5.21
C LYS A 130 12.03 -13.03 -6.00
N ILE A 131 12.41 -13.41 -7.20
CA ILE A 131 13.31 -12.64 -8.05
C ILE A 131 12.49 -11.84 -9.06
N SER A 132 12.37 -10.56 -8.84
CA SER A 132 11.55 -9.68 -9.68
C SER A 132 11.96 -9.70 -11.18
N GLY A 133 13.23 -9.98 -11.48
CA GLY A 133 13.70 -10.19 -12.84
C GLY A 133 13.07 -11.38 -13.55
N ASN A 134 12.81 -12.49 -12.81
CA ASN A 134 12.12 -13.67 -13.35
C ASN A 134 10.66 -13.35 -13.64
N VAL A 135 9.99 -12.59 -12.77
CA VAL A 135 8.62 -12.09 -13.02
C VAL A 135 8.59 -11.31 -14.34
N LEU A 136 9.52 -10.35 -14.51
CA LEU A 136 9.58 -9.55 -15.72
C LEU A 136 9.84 -10.41 -16.97
N GLN A 137 10.73 -11.40 -16.89
CA GLN A 137 11.00 -12.31 -17.99
C GLN A 137 9.75 -13.12 -18.35
N TYR A 138 9.04 -13.65 -17.36
CA TYR A 138 7.78 -14.36 -17.56
C TYR A 138 6.73 -13.50 -18.26
N LEU A 139 6.52 -12.28 -17.78
CA LEU A 139 5.55 -11.33 -18.38
C LEU A 139 5.88 -10.94 -19.82
N ARG A 140 7.17 -10.88 -20.17
CA ARG A 140 7.59 -10.63 -21.58
C ARG A 140 7.11 -11.71 -22.53
N SER A 141 7.10 -12.96 -22.09
CA SER A 141 6.69 -14.12 -22.87
C SER A 141 5.20 -14.46 -22.73
N ASN A 142 4.50 -13.88 -21.74
CA ASN A 142 3.12 -14.18 -21.42
C ASN A 142 2.28 -12.90 -21.29
N LYS A 143 2.06 -12.23 -22.42
CA LYS A 143 1.37 -10.92 -22.45
C LYS A 143 -0.09 -11.01 -22.00
N ASP A 144 -0.77 -12.09 -22.30
CA ASP A 144 -2.16 -12.31 -21.90
C ASP A 144 -2.27 -12.43 -20.36
N PHE A 145 -1.28 -13.04 -19.72
CA PHE A 145 -1.22 -13.12 -18.26
C PHE A 145 -1.03 -11.74 -17.62
N GLU A 146 -0.15 -10.89 -18.20
CA GLU A 146 0.00 -9.50 -17.75
C GLU A 146 -1.33 -8.75 -17.89
N LEU A 147 -2.02 -8.87 -19.04
CA LEU A 147 -3.29 -8.18 -19.26
C LEU A 147 -4.42 -8.66 -18.36
N GLN A 148 -4.51 -9.95 -18.07
CA GLN A 148 -5.46 -10.49 -17.11
C GLN A 148 -5.27 -9.89 -15.71
N ASN A 149 -4.02 -9.77 -15.26
CA ASN A 149 -3.70 -9.16 -13.97
C ASN A 149 -4.02 -7.65 -13.95
N VAL A 150 -3.80 -6.95 -15.05
CA VAL A 150 -4.20 -5.54 -15.22
C VAL A 150 -5.73 -5.39 -15.10
N GLN A 151 -6.49 -6.27 -15.74
CA GLN A 151 -7.97 -6.26 -15.65
C GLN A 151 -8.47 -6.55 -14.22
N LEU A 152 -7.84 -7.52 -13.53
CA LEU A 152 -8.14 -7.80 -12.13
C LEU A 152 -7.87 -6.58 -11.24
N PHE A 153 -6.76 -5.87 -11.46
CA PHE A 153 -6.45 -4.66 -10.72
C PHE A 153 -7.44 -3.52 -11.03
N GLU A 154 -7.89 -3.36 -12.27
CA GLU A 154 -8.95 -2.39 -12.62
C GLU A 154 -10.26 -2.71 -11.88
N GLN A 155 -10.60 -3.99 -11.76
CA GLN A 155 -11.77 -4.41 -11.00
C GLN A 155 -11.63 -4.11 -9.50
N GLU A 156 -10.43 -4.31 -8.91
CA GLU A 156 -10.17 -3.92 -7.52
C GLU A 156 -10.40 -2.42 -7.30
N ILE A 157 -9.86 -1.56 -8.17
CA ILE A 157 -10.06 -0.10 -8.10
C ILE A 157 -11.55 0.25 -8.17
N SER A 158 -12.26 -0.38 -9.10
CA SER A 158 -13.71 -0.17 -9.25
C SER A 158 -14.47 -0.55 -7.99
N ASP A 159 -14.13 -1.71 -7.42
CA ASP A 159 -14.78 -2.21 -6.21
C ASP A 159 -14.41 -1.42 -4.95
N LEU A 160 -13.26 -0.74 -4.94
CA LEU A 160 -12.91 0.23 -3.89
C LEU A 160 -13.77 1.51 -3.95
N LYS A 161 -14.55 1.71 -5.03
CA LYS A 161 -15.40 2.89 -5.25
C LYS A 161 -14.63 4.21 -5.23
N CYS A 162 -13.35 4.17 -5.61
CA CYS A 162 -12.51 5.35 -5.73
C CYS A 162 -12.27 5.66 -7.21
N SER A 163 -12.68 6.83 -7.67
CA SER A 163 -12.58 7.22 -9.09
C SER A 163 -11.21 7.76 -9.50
N ASP A 164 -10.45 8.34 -8.57
CA ASP A 164 -9.13 8.94 -8.82
C ASP A 164 -8.16 8.66 -7.68
N PRO A 165 -7.72 7.39 -7.49
CA PRO A 165 -6.75 7.07 -6.46
C PRO A 165 -5.36 7.61 -6.80
N LEU A 166 -4.61 7.99 -5.76
CA LEU A 166 -3.17 8.09 -5.86
C LEU A 166 -2.56 6.69 -5.78
N ILE A 167 -1.81 6.29 -6.80
CA ILE A 167 -1.10 5.01 -6.81
C ILE A 167 0.35 5.22 -6.35
N ILE A 168 0.79 4.46 -5.36
CA ILE A 168 2.16 4.42 -4.86
C ILE A 168 2.77 3.07 -5.24
N ALA A 169 3.63 3.05 -6.25
CA ALA A 169 4.26 1.83 -6.77
C ALA A 169 5.60 1.56 -6.07
N PHE A 170 5.76 0.39 -5.48
CA PHE A 170 6.99 -0.06 -4.84
C PHE A 170 8.00 -0.63 -5.87
N GLY A 171 9.06 0.12 -6.14
CA GLY A 171 10.15 -0.30 -7.02
C GLY A 171 9.92 0.01 -8.50
N ASN A 172 10.95 -0.27 -9.32
CA ASN A 172 10.96 0.13 -10.73
C ASN A 172 9.99 -0.70 -11.58
N ILE A 173 10.05 -2.03 -11.46
CA ILE A 173 9.24 -2.94 -12.31
C ILE A 173 7.74 -2.68 -12.09
N THR A 174 7.32 -2.58 -10.83
CA THR A 174 5.93 -2.24 -10.50
C THR A 174 5.54 -0.89 -11.11
N PHE A 175 6.38 0.12 -10.92
CA PHE A 175 6.12 1.44 -11.49
C PHE A 175 6.00 1.41 -13.02
N ASP A 176 6.88 0.68 -13.71
CA ASP A 176 6.88 0.60 -15.18
C ASP A 176 5.60 -0.07 -15.69
N ILE A 177 5.15 -1.16 -15.04
CA ILE A 177 3.87 -1.82 -15.37
C ILE A 177 2.70 -0.87 -15.11
N MET A 178 2.65 -0.26 -13.93
CA MET A 178 1.58 0.67 -13.56
C MET A 178 1.53 1.87 -14.51
N ASN A 179 2.68 2.48 -14.83
CA ASN A 179 2.74 3.62 -15.73
C ASN A 179 2.35 3.26 -17.16
N LYS A 180 2.75 2.07 -17.65
CA LYS A 180 2.38 1.55 -18.97
C LYS A 180 0.86 1.44 -19.14
N HIS A 181 0.16 0.91 -18.13
CA HIS A 181 -1.28 0.59 -18.25
C HIS A 181 -2.19 1.68 -17.68
N PHE A 182 -1.71 2.45 -16.70
CA PHE A 182 -2.55 3.38 -15.92
C PHE A 182 -2.01 4.81 -15.87
N GLY A 183 -0.83 5.11 -16.46
CA GLY A 183 -0.20 6.42 -16.36
C GLY A 183 -1.00 7.57 -16.98
N GLN A 184 -1.90 7.28 -17.93
CA GLN A 184 -2.83 8.27 -18.49
C GLN A 184 -4.13 8.42 -17.69
N LYS A 185 -4.42 7.48 -16.79
CA LYS A 185 -5.69 7.40 -16.05
C LYS A 185 -5.53 7.86 -14.60
N PHE A 186 -4.41 7.55 -13.96
CA PHE A 186 -4.19 7.80 -12.53
C PHE A 186 -2.87 8.50 -12.28
N ARG A 187 -2.79 9.21 -11.16
CA ARG A 187 -1.54 9.75 -10.63
C ARG A 187 -0.73 8.63 -10.01
N ILE A 188 0.48 8.38 -10.53
CA ILE A 188 1.36 7.32 -10.05
C ILE A 188 2.65 7.92 -9.49
N LYS A 189 2.98 7.57 -8.25
CA LYS A 189 4.26 7.91 -7.61
C LYS A 189 5.08 6.65 -7.40
N LYS A 190 6.37 6.72 -7.76
CA LYS A 190 7.31 5.63 -7.52
C LYS A 190 8.03 5.85 -6.20
N VAL A 191 8.06 4.82 -5.35
CA VAL A 191 8.92 4.79 -4.16
C VAL A 191 9.88 3.60 -4.22
N MET A 192 10.95 3.68 -3.45
CA MET A 192 11.87 2.55 -3.29
C MET A 192 11.13 1.34 -2.72
N HIS A 193 11.45 0.13 -3.21
CA HIS A 193 10.88 -1.09 -2.66
C HIS A 193 11.38 -1.32 -1.23
N TYR A 194 10.50 -1.66 -0.31
CA TYR A 194 10.78 -1.80 1.12
C TYR A 194 11.75 -2.95 1.46
N SER A 195 11.95 -3.92 0.56
CA SER A 195 12.93 -4.99 0.74
C SER A 195 14.39 -4.56 0.49
N GLN A 196 14.63 -3.33 0.03
CA GLN A 196 15.98 -2.84 -0.18
C GLN A 196 16.81 -2.89 1.12
N GLN A 197 18.14 -3.20 0.98
CA GLN A 197 19.07 -3.37 2.09
C GLN A 197 19.51 -2.02 2.68
N ILE A 198 18.56 -1.29 3.23
CA ILE A 198 18.78 -0.02 3.95
C ILE A 198 18.05 -0.03 5.28
N SER A 199 18.43 0.84 6.21
CA SER A 199 17.74 0.98 7.49
C SER A 199 16.31 1.49 7.30
N LYS A 200 15.45 1.26 8.29
CA LYS A 200 14.06 1.77 8.26
C LYS A 200 14.00 3.31 8.26
N GLU A 201 14.95 3.96 8.93
CA GLU A 201 15.10 5.42 8.99
C GLU A 201 15.42 5.98 7.59
N ASN A 202 16.42 5.41 6.92
CA ASN A 202 16.77 5.80 5.56
C ASN A 202 15.63 5.51 4.57
N TYR A 203 14.91 4.40 4.76
CA TYR A 203 13.72 4.10 3.97
C TYR A 203 12.64 5.18 4.17
N LYS A 204 12.28 5.50 5.43
CA LYS A 204 11.32 6.57 5.77
C LYS A 204 11.75 7.90 5.12
N LYS A 205 13.01 8.29 5.28
CA LYS A 205 13.56 9.51 4.68
C LYS A 205 13.36 9.56 3.15
N THR A 206 13.67 8.46 2.46
CA THR A 206 13.52 8.38 1.00
C THR A 206 12.05 8.47 0.59
N VAL A 207 11.15 7.77 1.28
CA VAL A 207 9.70 7.79 1.02
C VAL A 207 9.13 9.19 1.25
N TRP A 208 9.46 9.83 2.37
CA TRP A 208 8.96 11.17 2.70
C TRP A 208 9.45 12.23 1.73
N LYS A 209 10.73 12.17 1.36
CA LYS A 209 11.27 13.08 0.32
C LYS A 209 10.52 12.92 -1.01
N THR A 210 10.23 11.69 -1.41
CA THR A 210 9.55 11.42 -2.69
C THR A 210 8.08 11.82 -2.70
N LEU A 211 7.35 11.52 -1.62
CA LEU A 211 5.90 11.68 -1.58
C LEU A 211 5.46 13.02 -1.01
N LEU A 212 6.15 13.50 0.03
CA LEU A 212 5.76 14.67 0.82
C LEU A 212 6.64 15.89 0.56
N ASN A 213 7.77 15.72 -0.14
CA ASN A 213 8.81 16.74 -0.30
C ASN A 213 9.29 17.31 1.07
N LYS A 214 9.39 16.44 2.06
CA LYS A 214 9.76 16.74 3.45
C LYS A 214 10.83 15.77 3.95
N GLU A 215 11.59 16.22 4.97
CA GLU A 215 12.41 15.31 5.78
C GLU A 215 11.59 14.86 7.00
N PRO A 216 11.72 13.59 7.45
CA PRO A 216 11.10 13.14 8.70
C PRO A 216 11.69 13.92 9.88
N THR A 217 10.83 14.37 10.76
CA THR A 217 11.21 14.96 12.06
C THR A 217 11.77 13.90 13.00
#